data_c6c4f44d5e1154fd074565b3bda61427
#
_entry.id   c6c4f44d5e1154fd074565b3bda61427
#
_cell.length_a   1.000
_cell.length_b   1.000
_cell.length_c   1.000
_cell.angle_alpha   90.00
_cell.angle_beta   90.00
_cell.angle_gamma   90.00
#
_symmetry.space_group_name_H-M   'P 1'
#
loop_
_entity.id
_entity.type
_entity.pdbx_description
1 polymer ?
#
loop_
_entity_poly.entity_id
_entity_poly.type
_entity_poly.pdbx_seq_one_letter_code
_entity_poly.pdbx_strand_id
1 'polypeptide(L)'
;GYVQPNQIFNRLEQTDTTQKAPFRRLYDIETESADQEFVHKALSLLKDGNFTDFFQDIQPDNPLYRQLTDHYLQTQNPETRRKAIVNIERSRWRTPLAAHDKYVWVNLAAATLYAVDENKPEYLDMKICIGSPKNKTPMLQSRIERVDMNPYWNIPYSIVKKEIAPRHAGDEAYFSRNRYRIFNKETGEELPPVAVTSDMLTSGRYRVRQDNGEGNSLGRLIFRFPNNFSIYLHDTNNRQAFKRTNRAISHGCI
;
A
#
# COMPACT_ATOMS: atom_id res chain seq x y z
N GLY A 1 1.97 13.89 23.47
CA GLY A 1 1.29 12.62 23.32
C GLY A 1 1.48 12.09 21.93
N TYR A 2 2.03 10.89 21.85
CA TYR A 2 2.09 10.19 20.57
C TYR A 2 0.70 9.67 20.24
N VAL A 3 0.20 10.09 19.11
CA VAL A 3 -0.92 9.43 18.49
C VAL A 3 -0.42 8.07 18.01
N GLN A 4 -0.97 6.98 18.51
CA GLN A 4 -0.62 5.65 18.02
C GLN A 4 -1.35 5.40 16.68
N PRO A 5 -0.63 5.37 15.54
CA PRO A 5 -1.24 5.38 14.23
C PRO A 5 -2.17 4.19 13.99
N ASN A 6 -1.78 3.00 14.44
CA ASN A 6 -2.57 1.78 14.31
C ASN A 6 -3.92 1.85 15.02
N GLN A 7 -4.01 2.53 16.17
CA GLN A 7 -5.28 2.71 16.90
C GLN A 7 -6.20 3.71 16.22
N ILE A 8 -5.66 4.80 15.67
CA ILE A 8 -6.46 5.82 15.00
C ILE A 8 -7.02 5.31 13.69
N PHE A 9 -6.18 4.75 12.83
CA PHE A 9 -6.64 4.24 11.54
C PHE A 9 -7.67 3.11 11.70
N ASN A 10 -7.45 2.20 12.63
CA ASN A 10 -8.41 1.14 12.92
C ASN A 10 -9.75 1.70 13.46
N ARG A 11 -9.71 2.72 14.29
CA ARG A 11 -10.91 3.33 14.88
C ARG A 11 -11.70 4.12 13.84
N LEU A 12 -11.04 4.89 12.98
CA LEU A 12 -11.69 5.65 11.91
C LEU A 12 -12.35 4.73 10.88
N GLU A 13 -11.71 3.62 10.56
CA GLU A 13 -12.28 2.63 9.65
C GLU A 13 -13.47 1.87 10.25
N GLN A 14 -13.47 1.63 11.56
CA GLN A 14 -14.61 1.02 12.27
C GLN A 14 -15.83 1.93 12.34
N THR A 15 -15.65 3.24 12.31
CA THR A 15 -16.74 4.23 12.37
C THR A 15 -17.30 4.59 10.99
N ASP A 16 -16.70 4.15 9.90
CA ASP A 16 -17.22 4.37 8.54
C ASP A 16 -18.40 3.44 8.25
N THR A 17 -19.57 3.84 8.69
CA THR A 17 -20.84 3.14 8.45
C THR A 17 -21.32 3.19 7.01
N THR A 18 -20.67 3.94 6.13
CA THR A 18 -21.03 4.05 4.72
C THR A 18 -20.53 2.85 3.90
N GLN A 19 -19.58 2.09 4.43
CA GLN A 19 -19.06 0.89 3.77
C GLN A 19 -19.83 -0.35 4.23
N LYS A 20 -20.58 -0.96 3.32
CA LYS A 20 -21.25 -2.26 3.53
C LYS A 20 -20.28 -3.46 3.60
N ALA A 21 -18.97 -3.25 3.45
CA ALA A 21 -17.96 -4.30 3.52
C ALA A 21 -17.46 -4.45 4.97
N PRO A 22 -17.09 -5.67 5.39
CA PRO A 22 -16.46 -5.88 6.68
C PRO A 22 -15.19 -5.02 6.79
N PHE A 23 -14.96 -4.48 7.97
CA PHE A 23 -13.77 -3.70 8.30
C PHE A 23 -12.49 -4.38 7.79
N ARG A 24 -11.69 -3.63 7.05
CA ARG A 24 -10.36 -4.05 6.60
C ARG A 24 -9.32 -3.09 7.16
N ARG A 25 -8.44 -3.61 7.99
CA ARG A 25 -7.28 -2.86 8.47
C ARG A 25 -6.42 -2.44 7.27
N LEU A 26 -6.20 -1.13 7.11
CA LEU A 26 -5.39 -0.56 6.01
C LEU A 26 -4.03 -0.04 6.49
N TYR A 27 -3.63 -0.41 7.69
CA TYR A 27 -2.41 0.02 8.31
C TYR A 27 -1.66 -1.18 8.89
N ASP A 28 -0.44 -1.41 8.45
CA ASP A 28 0.43 -2.50 8.89
C ASP A 28 1.88 -2.00 8.95
N ILE A 29 2.10 -0.97 9.78
CA ILE A 29 3.41 -0.41 10.09
C ILE A 29 3.57 -0.54 11.61
N GLU A 30 4.67 -1.15 12.02
CA GLU A 30 5.08 -1.15 13.40
C GLU A 30 5.64 0.23 13.77
N THR A 31 5.24 0.73 14.92
CA THR A 31 5.78 1.95 15.50
C THR A 31 6.33 1.65 16.87
N GLU A 32 7.46 2.25 17.20
CA GLU A 32 8.01 2.15 18.55
C GLU A 32 7.03 2.77 19.55
N SER A 33 6.74 2.03 20.62
CA SER A 33 6.01 2.53 21.76
C SER A 33 7.01 3.08 22.80
N ALA A 34 6.52 3.99 23.64
CA ALA A 34 7.30 4.42 24.80
C ALA A 34 7.57 3.21 25.72
N ASP A 35 8.84 2.93 25.94
CA ASP A 35 9.27 1.90 26.88
C ASP A 35 9.23 2.40 28.34
N GLN A 36 9.52 1.51 29.30
CA GLN A 36 9.52 1.87 30.70
C GLN A 36 10.64 2.86 31.04
N GLU A 37 11.77 2.78 30.36
CA GLU A 37 12.89 3.71 30.58
C GLU A 37 12.49 5.12 30.20
N PHE A 38 11.86 5.30 29.05
CA PHE A 38 11.31 6.59 28.62
C PHE A 38 10.29 7.14 29.63
N VAL A 39 9.38 6.28 30.12
CA VAL A 39 8.37 6.70 31.12
C VAL A 39 9.04 7.12 32.44
N HIS A 40 10.04 6.36 32.92
CA HIS A 40 10.80 6.72 34.11
C HIS A 40 11.55 8.04 33.97
N LYS A 41 12.23 8.25 32.83
CA LYS A 41 12.91 9.51 32.52
C LYS A 41 11.92 10.67 32.50
N ALA A 42 10.77 10.52 31.84
CA ALA A 42 9.73 11.55 31.79
C ALA A 42 9.19 11.90 33.19
N LEU A 43 8.95 10.88 34.03
CA LEU A 43 8.45 11.09 35.38
C LEU A 43 9.49 11.72 36.32
N SER A 44 10.80 11.42 36.18
CA SER A 44 11.85 12.07 36.96
C SER A 44 11.95 13.54 36.65
N LEU A 45 11.87 13.90 35.36
CA LEU A 45 11.92 15.30 34.91
C LEU A 45 10.71 16.11 35.35
N LEU A 46 9.53 15.46 35.52
CA LEU A 46 8.37 16.08 36.15
C LEU A 46 8.66 16.51 37.60
N LYS A 47 9.51 15.77 38.33
CA LYS A 47 9.89 16.11 39.70
C LYS A 47 10.95 17.21 39.77
N ASP A 48 11.88 17.21 38.82
CA ASP A 48 13.07 18.07 38.82
C ASP A 48 12.84 19.40 38.09
N GLY A 49 11.72 19.59 37.40
CA GLY A 49 11.27 20.81 36.76
C GLY A 49 12.02 21.22 35.48
N ASN A 50 12.94 20.38 34.97
CA ASN A 50 13.72 20.65 33.75
C ASN A 50 13.09 20.03 32.50
N PHE A 51 12.03 20.66 32.01
CA PHE A 51 11.29 20.16 30.84
C PHE A 51 11.92 20.59 29.51
N THR A 52 12.64 21.66 29.47
CA THR A 52 13.12 22.25 28.21
C THR A 52 14.06 21.28 27.47
N ASP A 53 15.06 20.77 28.17
CA ASP A 53 16.03 19.84 27.59
C ASP A 53 15.37 18.54 27.18
N PHE A 54 14.44 18.00 28.03
CA PHE A 54 13.70 16.82 27.69
C PHE A 54 12.85 16.98 26.42
N PHE A 55 12.12 18.09 26.30
CA PHE A 55 11.33 18.33 25.09
C PHE A 55 12.19 18.55 23.86
N GLN A 56 13.39 19.05 23.98
CA GLN A 56 14.35 19.13 22.88
C GLN A 56 14.87 17.76 22.48
N ASP A 57 15.25 16.93 23.43
CA ASP A 57 15.77 15.57 23.22
C ASP A 57 14.77 14.64 22.53
N ILE A 58 13.47 14.77 22.83
CA ILE A 58 12.42 13.92 22.26
C ILE A 58 11.91 14.41 20.90
N GLN A 59 12.31 15.59 20.44
CA GLN A 59 11.92 16.04 19.09
C GLN A 59 12.61 15.18 18.03
N PRO A 60 11.92 14.88 16.93
CA PRO A 60 12.54 14.15 15.82
C PRO A 60 13.72 14.95 15.26
N ASP A 61 14.89 14.33 15.22
CA ASP A 61 16.05 14.90 14.55
C ASP A 61 16.04 14.50 13.07
N ASN A 62 15.04 15.00 12.33
CA ASN A 62 15.02 14.82 10.88
C ASN A 62 14.72 16.15 10.17
N PRO A 63 15.33 16.38 8.99
CA PRO A 63 15.15 17.61 8.23
C PRO A 63 13.69 17.87 7.84
N LEU A 64 12.92 16.83 7.57
CA LEU A 64 11.51 16.95 7.17
C LEU A 64 10.66 17.50 8.31
N TYR A 65 10.87 17.06 9.54
CA TYR A 65 10.18 17.58 10.72
C TYR A 65 10.43 19.09 10.88
N ARG A 66 11.69 19.53 10.75
CA ARG A 66 12.07 20.94 10.85
C ARG A 66 11.41 21.76 9.74
N GLN A 67 11.53 21.34 8.49
CA GLN A 67 10.93 22.02 7.34
C GLN A 67 9.39 22.14 7.46
N LEU A 68 8.73 21.10 7.92
CA LEU A 68 7.28 21.12 8.11
C LEU A 68 6.88 22.07 9.24
N THR A 69 7.66 22.12 10.31
CA THR A 69 7.43 23.04 11.44
C THR A 69 7.60 24.49 11.00
N ASP A 70 8.68 24.80 10.28
CA ASP A 70 8.92 26.13 9.72
C ASP A 70 7.82 26.54 8.76
N HIS A 71 7.41 25.65 7.87
CA HIS A 71 6.31 25.90 6.95
C HIS A 71 4.97 26.16 7.68
N TYR A 72 4.69 25.41 8.74
CA TYR A 72 3.52 25.63 9.60
C TYR A 72 3.52 27.02 10.25
N LEU A 73 4.66 27.47 10.74
CA LEU A 73 4.81 28.77 11.39
C LEU A 73 4.67 29.93 10.40
N GLN A 74 5.15 29.77 9.18
CA GLN A 74 5.15 30.82 8.15
C GLN A 74 3.80 30.94 7.41
N THR A 75 3.04 29.85 7.24
CA THR A 75 1.81 29.90 6.47
C THR A 75 0.60 30.35 7.29
N GLN A 76 -0.20 31.24 6.73
CA GLN A 76 -1.47 31.69 7.32
C GLN A 76 -2.69 30.94 6.74
N ASN A 77 -2.51 30.18 5.66
CA ASN A 77 -3.61 29.45 5.04
C ASN A 77 -4.07 28.28 5.92
N PRO A 78 -5.36 28.25 6.37
CA PRO A 78 -5.84 27.24 7.32
C PRO A 78 -5.75 25.80 6.81
N GLU A 79 -5.95 25.58 5.51
CA GLU A 79 -5.87 24.25 4.91
C GLU A 79 -4.41 23.77 4.88
N THR A 80 -3.49 24.63 4.49
CA THR A 80 -2.05 24.34 4.48
C THR A 80 -1.55 24.07 5.90
N ARG A 81 -1.98 24.87 6.89
CA ARG A 81 -1.65 24.64 8.31
C ARG A 81 -2.13 23.27 8.78
N ARG A 82 -3.37 22.89 8.44
CA ARG A 82 -3.93 21.57 8.79
C ARG A 82 -3.11 20.43 8.17
N LYS A 83 -2.74 20.55 6.90
CA LYS A 83 -1.88 19.58 6.23
C LYS A 83 -0.50 19.48 6.88
N ALA A 84 0.08 20.62 7.24
CA ALA A 84 1.39 20.68 7.92
C ALA A 84 1.33 19.96 9.28
N ILE A 85 0.32 20.23 10.13
CA ILE A 85 0.15 19.57 11.43
C ILE A 85 0.09 18.05 11.29
N VAL A 86 -0.71 17.53 10.33
CA VAL A 86 -0.82 16.10 10.10
C VAL A 86 0.51 15.47 9.67
N ASN A 87 1.29 16.18 8.86
CA ASN A 87 2.57 15.66 8.40
C ASN A 87 3.67 15.83 9.45
N ILE A 88 3.63 16.87 10.28
CA ILE A 88 4.48 17.03 11.47
C ILE A 88 4.26 15.84 12.41
N GLU A 89 3.01 15.49 12.71
CA GLU A 89 2.71 14.31 13.55
C GLU A 89 3.22 13.02 12.93
N ARG A 90 3.01 12.80 11.62
CA ARG A 90 3.55 11.62 10.91
C ARG A 90 5.07 11.56 10.93
N SER A 91 5.76 12.68 10.85
CA SER A 91 7.22 12.71 10.87
C SER A 91 7.81 12.43 12.26
N ARG A 92 6.97 12.37 13.30
CA ARG A 92 7.33 11.99 14.67
C ARG A 92 7.22 10.47 14.91
N TRP A 93 6.60 9.75 14.00
CA TRP A 93 6.47 8.31 14.16
C TRP A 93 7.82 7.64 13.98
N ARG A 94 8.28 6.98 15.02
CA ARG A 94 9.45 6.14 14.96
C ARG A 94 9.02 4.77 14.47
N THR A 95 9.58 4.35 13.36
CA THR A 95 9.42 2.99 12.86
C THR A 95 10.73 2.27 13.09
N PRO A 96 10.71 1.00 13.53
CA PRO A 96 11.92 0.18 13.66
C PRO A 96 12.42 -0.21 12.25
N LEU A 97 12.67 0.77 11.42
CA LEU A 97 13.38 0.59 10.17
C LEU A 97 14.84 0.34 10.57
N ALA A 98 15.27 -0.91 10.48
CA ALA A 98 16.69 -1.17 10.41
C ALA A 98 17.25 -0.25 9.32
N ALA A 99 18.31 0.49 9.63
CA ALA A 99 19.00 1.32 8.65
C ALA A 99 19.40 0.44 7.47
N HIS A 100 18.71 0.58 6.37
CA HIS A 100 19.03 -0.11 5.13
C HIS A 100 19.56 0.92 4.16
N ASP A 101 20.73 0.64 3.62
CA ASP A 101 21.36 1.50 2.62
C ASP A 101 20.49 1.62 1.35
N LYS A 102 19.60 0.63 1.13
CA LYS A 102 18.73 0.60 -0.05
C LYS A 102 17.29 0.29 0.34
N TYR A 103 16.39 1.16 -0.11
CA TYR A 103 14.96 0.98 0.15
C TYR A 103 14.08 1.55 -0.97
N VAL A 104 12.84 1.10 -0.98
CA VAL A 104 11.78 1.66 -1.82
C VAL A 104 10.78 2.38 -0.92
N TRP A 105 10.62 3.66 -1.15
CA TRP A 105 9.62 4.47 -0.46
C TRP A 105 8.46 4.82 -1.39
N VAL A 106 7.25 4.44 -0.99
CA VAL A 106 6.02 4.71 -1.74
C VAL A 106 5.21 5.79 -1.06
N ASN A 107 5.14 6.96 -1.70
CA ASN A 107 4.26 8.04 -1.29
C ASN A 107 2.89 7.86 -1.93
N LEU A 108 1.95 7.25 -1.21
CA LEU A 108 0.60 6.99 -1.70
C LEU A 108 -0.16 8.29 -2.05
N ALA A 109 0.02 9.35 -1.27
CA ALA A 109 -0.67 10.63 -1.50
C ALA A 109 -0.23 11.31 -2.80
N ALA A 110 1.06 11.22 -3.13
CA ALA A 110 1.64 11.75 -4.36
C ALA A 110 1.53 10.76 -5.54
N ALA A 111 1.20 9.50 -5.27
CA ALA A 111 1.28 8.38 -6.20
C ALA A 111 2.66 8.33 -6.89
N THR A 112 3.72 8.36 -6.06
CA THR A 112 5.12 8.36 -6.50
C THR A 112 5.90 7.33 -5.68
N LEU A 113 6.76 6.60 -6.36
CA LEU A 113 7.71 5.66 -5.77
C LEU A 113 9.11 6.25 -5.89
N TYR A 114 9.90 6.11 -4.83
CA TYR A 114 11.32 6.45 -4.77
C TYR A 114 12.12 5.20 -4.48
N ALA A 115 13.11 4.91 -5.30
CA ALA A 115 14.11 3.87 -5.02
C ALA A 115 15.41 4.58 -4.62
N VAL A 116 15.80 4.38 -3.37
CA VAL A 116 16.89 5.11 -2.72
C VAL A 116 18.05 4.15 -2.46
N ASP A 117 19.25 4.61 -2.72
CA ASP A 117 20.51 4.02 -2.31
C ASP A 117 21.29 5.09 -1.53
N GLU A 118 21.32 4.98 -0.19
CA GLU A 118 21.93 5.99 0.69
C GLU A 118 23.43 6.22 0.40
N ASN A 119 24.06 5.29 -0.32
CA ASN A 119 25.47 5.42 -0.74
C ASN A 119 25.62 6.25 -2.04
N LYS A 120 24.50 6.75 -2.60
CA LYS A 120 24.49 7.54 -3.83
C LYS A 120 23.75 8.86 -3.63
N PRO A 121 24.23 9.95 -4.26
CA PRO A 121 23.55 11.25 -4.18
C PRO A 121 22.24 11.28 -4.96
N GLU A 122 22.05 10.36 -5.88
CA GLU A 122 20.89 10.29 -6.77
C GLU A 122 19.94 9.16 -6.36
N TYR A 123 18.65 9.42 -6.46
CA TYR A 123 17.60 8.42 -6.30
C TYR A 123 16.77 8.32 -7.59
N LEU A 124 16.16 7.17 -7.80
CA LEU A 124 15.22 6.96 -8.88
C LEU A 124 13.81 7.27 -8.37
N ASP A 125 13.09 8.16 -9.04
CA ASP A 125 11.67 8.37 -8.79
C ASP A 125 10.82 7.99 -10.01
N MET A 126 9.59 7.55 -9.75
CA MET A 126 8.65 7.22 -10.81
C MET A 126 7.21 7.41 -10.38
N LYS A 127 6.37 7.77 -11.34
CA LYS A 127 4.92 7.78 -11.16
C LYS A 127 4.41 6.36 -11.03
N ILE A 128 3.48 6.16 -10.11
CA ILE A 128 2.81 4.87 -9.89
C ILE A 128 1.30 5.01 -9.95
N CYS A 129 0.61 3.89 -10.15
CA CYS A 129 -0.82 3.76 -9.87
C CYS A 129 -0.98 3.15 -8.48
N ILE A 130 -2.02 3.56 -7.78
CA ILE A 130 -2.38 3.06 -6.45
C ILE A 130 -3.82 2.57 -6.44
N GLY A 131 -4.23 1.93 -5.38
CA GLY A 131 -5.60 1.46 -5.20
C GLY A 131 -6.63 2.57 -5.30
N SER A 132 -7.72 2.26 -5.98
CA SER A 132 -8.88 3.18 -6.08
C SER A 132 -9.50 3.44 -4.69
N PRO A 133 -10.34 4.47 -4.52
CA PRO A 133 -11.02 4.73 -3.24
C PRO A 133 -11.81 3.54 -2.68
N LYS A 134 -12.29 2.64 -3.56
CA LYS A 134 -12.98 1.39 -3.18
C LYS A 134 -12.03 0.25 -2.81
N ASN A 135 -10.80 0.28 -3.31
CA ASN A 135 -9.78 -0.76 -3.13
C ASN A 135 -8.46 -0.11 -2.73
N LYS A 136 -8.46 0.62 -1.62
CA LYS A 136 -7.31 1.42 -1.18
C LYS A 136 -6.07 0.55 -0.99
N THR A 137 -4.92 1.06 -1.44
CA THR A 137 -3.62 0.50 -1.07
C THR A 137 -3.39 0.73 0.42
N PRO A 138 -3.10 -0.31 1.21
CA PRO A 138 -2.78 -0.16 2.62
C PRO A 138 -1.41 0.52 2.81
N MET A 139 -1.23 1.16 3.96
CA MET A 139 0.08 1.57 4.43
C MET A 139 0.75 0.36 5.10
N LEU A 140 1.89 -0.06 4.60
CA LEU A 140 2.60 -1.22 5.09
C LEU A 140 4.11 -1.05 4.97
N GLN A 141 4.82 -1.84 5.74
CA GLN A 141 6.26 -1.98 5.69
C GLN A 141 6.61 -3.45 5.49
N SER A 142 7.51 -3.74 4.57
CA SER A 142 7.94 -5.10 4.28
C SER A 142 9.28 -5.11 3.58
N ARG A 143 9.82 -6.30 3.31
CA ARG A 143 11.08 -6.50 2.59
C ARG A 143 10.82 -7.20 1.27
N ILE A 144 11.36 -6.68 0.16
CA ILE A 144 11.32 -7.37 -1.14
C ILE A 144 12.18 -8.63 -1.05
N GLU A 145 11.56 -9.78 -1.26
CA GLU A 145 12.22 -11.10 -1.18
C GLU A 145 12.47 -11.73 -2.55
N ARG A 146 11.61 -11.37 -3.52
CA ARG A 146 11.67 -12.02 -4.83
C ARG A 146 11.21 -11.08 -5.93
N VAL A 147 11.85 -11.22 -7.10
CA VAL A 147 11.43 -10.60 -8.35
C VAL A 147 11.02 -11.71 -9.33
N ASP A 148 9.76 -11.71 -9.76
CA ASP A 148 9.28 -12.61 -10.80
C ASP A 148 9.36 -11.89 -12.15
N MET A 149 10.03 -12.50 -13.13
CA MET A 149 10.11 -12.01 -14.50
C MET A 149 9.08 -12.71 -15.38
N ASN A 150 8.44 -11.94 -16.26
CA ASN A 150 7.43 -12.42 -17.20
C ASN A 150 6.35 -13.30 -16.50
N PRO A 151 5.65 -12.74 -15.51
CA PRO A 151 4.78 -13.49 -14.62
C PRO A 151 3.47 -13.93 -15.30
N TYR A 152 2.91 -15.04 -14.84
CA TYR A 152 1.49 -15.31 -14.97
C TYR A 152 0.72 -14.50 -13.92
N TRP A 153 -0.47 -14.04 -14.26
CA TRP A 153 -1.34 -13.39 -13.29
C TRP A 153 -2.47 -14.33 -12.85
N ASN A 154 -2.35 -14.88 -11.67
CA ASN A 154 -3.47 -15.53 -11.01
C ASN A 154 -4.44 -14.46 -10.54
N ILE A 155 -5.59 -14.34 -11.21
CA ILE A 155 -6.57 -13.29 -10.93
C ILE A 155 -7.16 -13.52 -9.54
N PRO A 156 -7.12 -12.52 -8.65
CA PRO A 156 -7.71 -12.63 -7.32
C PRO A 156 -9.20 -13.03 -7.37
N TYR A 157 -9.60 -13.91 -6.45
CA TYR A 157 -10.98 -14.38 -6.38
C TYR A 157 -12.00 -13.24 -6.30
N SER A 158 -11.66 -12.16 -5.60
CA SER A 158 -12.51 -10.98 -5.48
C SER A 158 -12.80 -10.32 -6.84
N ILE A 159 -11.82 -10.29 -7.75
CA ILE A 159 -11.98 -9.77 -9.12
C ILE A 159 -12.80 -10.75 -9.94
N VAL A 160 -12.47 -12.04 -9.86
CA VAL A 160 -13.26 -13.08 -10.58
C VAL A 160 -14.73 -12.99 -10.18
N LYS A 161 -15.03 -12.96 -8.89
CA LYS A 161 -16.40 -12.92 -8.36
C LYS A 161 -17.16 -11.63 -8.71
N LYS A 162 -16.49 -10.48 -8.68
CA LYS A 162 -17.17 -9.18 -8.84
C LYS A 162 -17.24 -8.70 -10.29
N GLU A 163 -16.28 -9.08 -11.13
CA GLU A 163 -16.10 -8.50 -12.45
C GLU A 163 -16.22 -9.51 -13.58
N ILE A 164 -15.63 -10.72 -13.45
CA ILE A 164 -15.59 -11.70 -14.51
C ILE A 164 -16.85 -12.59 -14.51
N ALA A 165 -17.11 -13.25 -13.40
CA ALA A 165 -18.19 -14.23 -13.30
C ALA A 165 -19.58 -13.66 -13.64
N PRO A 166 -19.97 -12.45 -13.18
CA PRO A 166 -21.33 -11.95 -13.47
C PRO A 166 -21.57 -11.52 -14.92
N ARG A 167 -20.51 -11.30 -15.70
CA ARG A 167 -20.62 -10.68 -17.03
C ARG A 167 -20.05 -11.52 -18.16
N HIS A 168 -19.11 -12.42 -17.85
CA HIS A 168 -18.27 -13.09 -18.84
C HIS A 168 -18.16 -14.60 -18.62
N ALA A 169 -18.96 -15.20 -17.72
CA ALA A 169 -19.02 -16.64 -17.63
C ALA A 169 -19.53 -17.21 -18.97
N GLY A 170 -18.80 -18.18 -19.54
CA GLY A 170 -19.13 -18.77 -20.85
C GLY A 170 -18.71 -17.93 -22.08
N ASP A 171 -18.18 -16.71 -21.88
CA ASP A 171 -17.77 -15.81 -22.98
C ASP A 171 -16.35 -16.14 -23.46
N GLU A 172 -16.26 -17.08 -24.42
CA GLU A 172 -14.99 -17.53 -24.99
C GLU A 172 -14.19 -16.38 -25.61
N ALA A 173 -14.87 -15.42 -26.28
CA ALA A 173 -14.22 -14.30 -26.91
C ALA A 173 -13.58 -13.36 -25.90
N TYR A 174 -14.22 -13.15 -24.74
CA TYR A 174 -13.64 -12.37 -23.63
C TYR A 174 -12.40 -13.04 -23.05
N PHE A 175 -12.48 -14.33 -22.76
CA PHE A 175 -11.37 -15.08 -22.19
C PHE A 175 -10.18 -15.14 -23.15
N SER A 176 -10.42 -15.42 -24.43
CA SER A 176 -9.37 -15.44 -25.46
C SER A 176 -8.70 -14.09 -25.63
N ARG A 177 -9.48 -13.00 -25.82
CA ARG A 177 -8.94 -11.64 -25.99
C ARG A 177 -8.08 -11.18 -24.81
N ASN A 178 -8.47 -11.55 -23.58
CA ASN A 178 -7.72 -11.21 -22.38
C ASN A 178 -6.64 -12.24 -22.05
N ARG A 179 -6.52 -13.33 -22.83
CA ARG A 179 -5.58 -14.44 -22.59
C ARG A 179 -5.80 -15.09 -21.21
N TYR A 180 -7.07 -15.21 -20.83
CA TYR A 180 -7.48 -15.84 -19.58
C TYR A 180 -7.73 -17.32 -19.79
N ARG A 181 -7.18 -18.14 -18.88
CA ARG A 181 -7.37 -19.58 -18.83
C ARG A 181 -7.96 -19.96 -17.48
N ILE A 182 -8.76 -21.01 -17.48
CA ILE A 182 -9.50 -21.47 -16.30
C ILE A 182 -8.99 -22.85 -15.92
N PHE A 183 -8.64 -23.03 -14.66
CA PHE A 183 -8.11 -24.29 -14.14
C PHE A 183 -8.90 -24.75 -12.93
N ASN A 184 -9.20 -26.04 -12.87
CA ASN A 184 -9.62 -26.69 -11.63
C ASN A 184 -8.42 -26.68 -10.65
N LYS A 185 -8.64 -26.22 -9.42
CA LYS A 185 -7.55 -26.12 -8.42
C LYS A 185 -7.10 -27.48 -7.89
N GLU A 186 -7.99 -28.45 -7.90
CA GLU A 186 -7.78 -29.78 -7.35
C GLU A 186 -7.06 -30.70 -8.35
N THR A 187 -7.57 -30.76 -9.57
CA THR A 187 -7.02 -31.62 -10.62
C THR A 187 -5.94 -30.94 -11.45
N GLY A 188 -5.89 -29.62 -11.48
CA GLY A 188 -5.02 -28.84 -12.38
C GLY A 188 -5.52 -28.80 -13.82
N GLU A 189 -6.63 -29.45 -14.14
CA GLU A 189 -7.21 -29.53 -15.48
C GLU A 189 -7.65 -28.15 -15.95
N GLU A 190 -7.39 -27.86 -17.22
CA GLU A 190 -7.85 -26.64 -17.88
C GLU A 190 -9.26 -26.88 -18.46
N LEU A 191 -10.15 -25.90 -18.24
CA LEU A 191 -11.50 -25.94 -18.76
C LEU A 191 -11.66 -24.94 -19.90
N PRO A 192 -12.39 -25.32 -20.99
CA PRO A 192 -12.75 -24.35 -22.01
C PRO A 192 -13.74 -23.32 -21.44
N PRO A 193 -13.59 -22.03 -21.76
CA PRO A 193 -14.47 -20.99 -21.21
C PRO A 193 -15.96 -21.23 -21.43
N VAL A 194 -16.34 -21.79 -22.56
CA VAL A 194 -17.72 -22.09 -22.93
C VAL A 194 -18.41 -23.06 -21.93
N ALA A 195 -17.64 -23.91 -21.28
CA ALA A 195 -18.16 -24.87 -20.30
C ALA A 195 -18.30 -24.32 -18.88
N VAL A 196 -17.92 -23.04 -18.65
CA VAL A 196 -17.80 -22.48 -17.32
C VAL A 196 -18.95 -21.54 -17.01
N THR A 197 -19.68 -21.83 -15.93
CA THR A 197 -20.79 -21.00 -15.43
C THR A 197 -20.31 -19.99 -14.38
N SER A 198 -21.14 -18.98 -14.09
CA SER A 198 -20.89 -18.01 -13.02
C SER A 198 -20.74 -18.71 -11.66
N ASP A 199 -21.59 -19.71 -11.37
CA ASP A 199 -21.53 -20.46 -10.12
C ASP A 199 -20.23 -21.25 -9.99
N MET A 200 -19.74 -21.83 -11.08
CA MET A 200 -18.43 -22.49 -11.09
C MET A 200 -17.32 -21.50 -10.71
N LEU A 201 -17.25 -20.34 -11.37
CA LEU A 201 -16.24 -19.31 -11.09
C LEU A 201 -16.32 -18.76 -9.67
N THR A 202 -17.52 -18.72 -9.08
CA THR A 202 -17.73 -18.21 -7.72
C THR A 202 -17.68 -19.27 -6.64
N SER A 203 -17.57 -20.55 -7.00
CA SER A 203 -17.46 -21.69 -6.05
C SER A 203 -16.14 -21.71 -5.26
N GLY A 204 -15.12 -21.00 -5.73
CA GLY A 204 -13.77 -21.04 -5.17
C GLY A 204 -12.93 -22.26 -5.61
N ARG A 205 -13.52 -23.23 -6.32
CA ARG A 205 -12.82 -24.44 -6.82
C ARG A 205 -11.99 -24.19 -8.07
N TYR A 206 -12.24 -23.11 -8.77
CA TYR A 206 -11.52 -22.75 -10.00
C TYR A 206 -10.64 -21.53 -9.80
N ARG A 207 -9.56 -21.46 -10.57
CA ARG A 207 -8.72 -20.26 -10.69
C ARG A 207 -8.74 -19.76 -12.12
N VAL A 208 -8.82 -18.47 -12.29
CA VAL A 208 -8.62 -17.81 -13.57
C VAL A 208 -7.20 -17.25 -13.57
N ARG A 209 -6.44 -17.53 -14.62
CA ARG A 209 -5.07 -17.11 -14.81
C ARG A 209 -4.93 -16.39 -16.14
N GLN A 210 -4.29 -15.24 -16.13
CA GLN A 210 -3.85 -14.58 -17.37
C GLN A 210 -2.46 -15.12 -17.75
N ASP A 211 -2.28 -15.43 -19.01
CA ASP A 211 -1.00 -15.88 -19.51
C ASP A 211 0.05 -14.77 -19.48
N ASN A 212 1.31 -15.17 -19.35
CA ASN A 212 2.46 -14.28 -19.35
C ASN A 212 2.69 -13.65 -20.74
N GLY A 213 3.59 -12.67 -20.80
CA GLY A 213 3.99 -11.99 -22.03
C GLY A 213 3.25 -10.68 -22.26
N GLU A 214 3.29 -10.20 -23.50
CA GLU A 214 2.70 -8.93 -23.88
C GLU A 214 1.19 -8.89 -23.58
N GLY A 215 0.73 -7.77 -23.05
CA GLY A 215 -0.69 -7.61 -22.64
C GLY A 215 -1.02 -8.14 -21.24
N ASN A 216 -0.10 -8.80 -20.54
CA ASN A 216 -0.33 -9.21 -19.16
C ASN A 216 -0.52 -7.98 -18.24
N SER A 217 -1.53 -8.00 -17.40
CA SER A 217 -1.87 -6.88 -16.50
C SER A 217 -0.77 -6.55 -15.48
N LEU A 218 0.07 -7.54 -15.13
CA LEU A 218 1.21 -7.35 -14.24
C LEU A 218 2.50 -6.89 -14.97
N GLY A 219 2.43 -6.69 -16.30
CA GLY A 219 3.58 -6.32 -17.09
C GLY A 219 4.68 -7.37 -17.09
N ARG A 220 5.94 -6.94 -17.06
CA ARG A 220 7.12 -7.79 -17.19
C ARG A 220 7.73 -8.24 -15.87
N LEU A 221 7.43 -7.53 -14.75
CA LEU A 221 8.09 -7.71 -13.47
C LEU A 221 7.11 -7.59 -12.31
N ILE A 222 7.28 -8.46 -11.31
CA ILE A 222 6.64 -8.34 -9.99
C ILE A 222 7.73 -8.36 -8.94
N PHE A 223 7.68 -7.42 -8.00
CA PHE A 223 8.46 -7.43 -6.77
C PHE A 223 7.56 -7.92 -5.64
N ARG A 224 7.87 -9.08 -5.08
CA ARG A 224 7.09 -9.71 -4.03
C ARG A 224 7.69 -9.47 -2.67
N PHE A 225 6.82 -9.19 -1.73
CA PHE A 225 7.14 -8.98 -0.33
C PHE A 225 6.01 -9.54 0.55
N PRO A 226 6.31 -10.09 1.74
CA PRO A 226 5.32 -10.60 2.67
C PRO A 226 4.36 -9.50 3.12
N ASN A 227 3.07 -9.77 3.05
CA ASN A 227 2.02 -8.91 3.61
C ASN A 227 0.67 -9.64 3.66
N ASN A 228 -0.22 -9.16 4.53
CA ASN A 228 -1.56 -9.74 4.73
C ASN A 228 -2.62 -9.25 3.72
N PHE A 229 -2.24 -8.43 2.75
CA PHE A 229 -3.17 -7.74 1.83
C PHE A 229 -3.11 -8.28 0.41
N SER A 230 -2.19 -9.19 0.11
CA SER A 230 -1.91 -9.66 -1.26
C SER A 230 -1.52 -8.52 -2.20
N ILE A 231 -0.72 -7.57 -1.68
CA ILE A 231 -0.19 -6.41 -2.42
C ILE A 231 1.22 -6.72 -2.88
N TYR A 232 1.57 -6.22 -4.03
CA TYR A 232 2.93 -6.24 -4.57
C TYR A 232 3.17 -5.05 -5.51
N LEU A 233 4.43 -4.75 -5.78
CA LEU A 233 4.83 -3.80 -6.81
C LEU A 233 4.93 -4.56 -8.14
N HIS A 234 4.42 -3.98 -9.23
CA HIS A 234 4.51 -4.64 -10.53
C HIS A 234 4.50 -3.64 -11.68
N ASP A 235 5.02 -4.06 -12.81
CA ASP A 235 4.90 -3.35 -14.07
C ASP A 235 3.45 -3.36 -14.57
N THR A 236 3.18 -2.71 -15.69
CA THR A 236 1.84 -2.63 -16.28
C THR A 236 1.89 -2.61 -17.81
N ASN A 237 0.88 -3.18 -18.43
CA ASN A 237 0.62 -3.02 -19.86
C ASN A 237 -0.05 -1.66 -20.17
N ASN A 238 -0.63 -0.99 -19.16
CA ASN A 238 -1.36 0.27 -19.34
C ASN A 238 -0.49 1.50 -18.98
N ARG A 239 0.54 1.77 -19.74
CA ARG A 239 1.44 2.91 -19.52
C ARG A 239 0.77 4.28 -19.66
N GLN A 240 -0.38 4.36 -20.37
CA GLN A 240 -1.14 5.60 -20.49
C GLN A 240 -1.72 6.07 -19.13
N ALA A 241 -1.87 5.15 -18.17
CA ALA A 241 -2.30 5.47 -16.82
C ALA A 241 -1.38 6.48 -16.13
N PHE A 242 -0.08 6.46 -16.42
CA PHE A 242 0.90 7.40 -15.83
C PHE A 242 0.75 8.85 -16.30
N LYS A 243 0.03 9.09 -17.40
CA LYS A 243 -0.30 10.44 -17.89
C LYS A 243 -1.45 11.08 -17.10
N ARG A 244 -2.21 10.29 -16.34
CA ARG A 244 -3.35 10.79 -15.56
C ARG A 244 -2.88 11.56 -14.33
N THR A 245 -3.60 12.63 -13.99
CA THR A 245 -3.41 13.34 -12.71
C THR A 245 -3.84 12.45 -11.55
N ASN A 246 -5.04 11.85 -11.64
CA ASN A 246 -5.50 10.88 -10.66
C ASN A 246 -5.10 9.46 -11.09
N ARG A 247 -4.20 8.85 -10.33
CA ARG A 247 -3.70 7.49 -10.57
C ARG A 247 -4.17 6.48 -9.52
N ALA A 248 -5.20 6.84 -8.74
CA ALA A 248 -5.87 5.93 -7.79
C ALA A 248 -6.90 5.05 -8.52
N ILE A 249 -6.41 4.07 -9.29
CA ILE A 249 -7.20 3.28 -10.25
C ILE A 249 -7.04 1.77 -10.13
N SER A 250 -6.08 1.28 -9.35
CA SER A 250 -5.82 -0.16 -9.20
C SER A 250 -6.75 -0.83 -8.18
N HIS A 251 -6.63 -2.14 -8.06
CA HIS A 251 -7.30 -2.96 -7.03
C HIS A 251 -6.52 -3.05 -5.71
N GLY A 252 -5.49 -2.21 -5.54
CA GLY A 252 -4.70 -2.13 -4.32
C GLY A 252 -3.20 -2.31 -4.54
N CYS A 253 -2.77 -3.05 -5.56
CA CYS A 253 -1.36 -3.17 -5.95
C CYS A 253 -0.80 -1.83 -6.49
N ILE A 254 0.52 -1.74 -6.54
CA ILE A 254 1.29 -0.55 -6.89
C ILE A 254 2.12 -0.84 -8.13
#